data_5906ca17b593e9eb9324f60aa6659862
#
_entry.id   5906ca17b593e9eb9324f60aa6659862
#
_cell.length_a   1.000
_cell.length_b   1.000
_cell.length_c   1.000
_cell.angle_alpha   90.00
_cell.angle_beta   90.00
_cell.angle_gamma   90.00
#
_symmetry.space_group_name_H-M   'P 1'
#
loop_
_entity.id
_entity.type
_entity.pdbx_description
1 polymer ?
#
loop_
_entity_poly.entity_id
_entity_poly.type
_entity_poly.pdbx_seq_one_letter_code
_entity_poly.pdbx_strand_id
1 'polypeptide(L)'
;MNKVIIVTGASSGFGLMAAQSLARAGHTVFAGMRATTGRNAAQVEAVKAFAADNKADLRAVEMDVVSQSSVDAAIDSVMRIHGHIDVIVHNAGHMTFGPSS
;
A
#
# COMPACT_ATOMS: atom_id res chain seq x y z
N MET A 1 -4.46 4.64 17.82
CA MET A 1 -5.59 3.86 17.36
C MET A 1 -5.28 3.20 16.03
N ASN A 2 -5.57 1.93 15.89
CA ASN A 2 -5.21 1.20 14.68
C ASN A 2 -6.27 1.40 13.59
N LYS A 3 -5.84 1.91 12.43
CA LYS A 3 -6.69 2.03 11.25
C LYS A 3 -6.17 1.10 10.16
N VAL A 4 -7.08 0.67 9.29
CA VAL A 4 -6.70 -0.13 8.12
C VAL A 4 -6.54 0.84 6.95
N ILE A 5 -5.33 0.92 6.42
CA ILE A 5 -4.96 1.92 5.42
C ILE A 5 -4.35 1.25 4.21
N ILE A 6 -4.78 1.67 3.02
CA ILE A 6 -4.15 1.25 1.77
C ILE A 6 -3.44 2.47 1.20
N VAL A 7 -2.17 2.31 0.83
CA VAL A 7 -1.41 3.36 0.15
C VAL A 7 -1.11 2.89 -1.26
N THR A 8 -1.61 3.58 -2.27
CA THR A 8 -1.37 3.21 -3.66
C THR A 8 -0.03 3.77 -4.11
N GLY A 9 0.56 3.13 -5.12
CA GLY A 9 1.85 3.58 -5.65
C GLY A 9 2.97 3.54 -4.64
N ALA A 10 2.99 2.51 -3.80
CA ALA A 10 3.89 2.45 -2.66
C ALA A 10 5.17 1.66 -2.90
N SER A 11 5.56 1.44 -4.16
CA SER A 11 6.79 0.71 -4.46
C SER A 11 8.04 1.55 -4.19
N SER A 12 7.92 2.87 -4.20
CA SER A 12 9.05 3.76 -3.95
C SER A 12 8.54 5.18 -3.65
N GLY A 13 9.46 6.08 -3.32
CA GLY A 13 9.17 7.50 -3.15
C GLY A 13 8.24 7.77 -1.97
N PHE A 14 7.40 8.79 -2.15
CA PHE A 14 6.50 9.23 -1.08
C PHE A 14 5.50 8.16 -0.67
N GLY A 15 5.04 7.35 -1.63
CA GLY A 15 4.10 6.28 -1.30
C GLY A 15 4.68 5.29 -0.32
N LEU A 16 5.91 4.86 -0.57
CA LEU A 16 6.59 3.94 0.34
C LEU A 16 6.86 4.60 1.70
N MET A 17 7.34 5.84 1.69
CA MET A 17 7.59 6.57 2.92
C MET A 17 6.32 6.74 3.75
N ALA A 18 5.21 7.09 3.09
CA ALA A 18 3.93 7.26 3.78
C ALA A 18 3.48 5.94 4.40
N ALA A 19 3.59 4.85 3.64
CA ALA A 19 3.20 3.53 4.14
C ALA A 19 4.03 3.14 5.36
N GLN A 20 5.33 3.35 5.30
CA GLN A 20 6.22 3.03 6.43
C GLN A 20 5.90 3.88 7.65
N SER A 21 5.68 5.17 7.46
CA SER A 21 5.38 6.09 8.57
C SER A 21 4.07 5.72 9.26
N LEU A 22 3.05 5.42 8.47
CA LEU A 22 1.75 5.03 9.01
C LEU A 22 1.83 3.70 9.76
N ALA A 23 2.59 2.76 9.23
CA ALA A 23 2.76 1.46 9.89
C ALA A 23 3.50 1.63 11.22
N ARG A 24 4.51 2.48 11.25
CA ARG A 24 5.26 2.76 12.49
C ARG A 24 4.39 3.47 13.53
N ALA A 25 3.38 4.20 13.08
CA ALA A 25 2.44 4.86 13.99
C ALA A 25 1.42 3.88 14.60
N GLY A 26 1.48 2.62 14.22
CA GLY A 26 0.62 1.60 14.82
C GLY A 26 -0.59 1.22 13.98
N HIS A 27 -0.66 1.70 12.75
CA HIS A 27 -1.76 1.34 11.85
C HIS A 27 -1.44 0.08 11.06
N THR A 28 -2.48 -0.59 10.58
CA THR A 28 -2.34 -1.71 9.64
C THR A 28 -2.31 -1.12 8.24
N VAL A 29 -1.20 -1.29 7.53
CA VAL A 29 -0.99 -0.63 6.25
C VAL A 29 -0.73 -1.65 5.15
N PHE A 30 -1.42 -1.46 4.03
CA PHE A 30 -1.20 -2.26 2.83
C PHE A 30 -0.54 -1.37 1.78
N ALA A 31 0.68 -1.72 1.41
CA ALA A 31 1.44 -0.99 0.39
C ALA A 31 1.04 -1.53 -0.99
N GLY A 32 0.21 -0.78 -1.69
CA GLY A 32 -0.25 -1.18 -3.02
C GLY A 32 0.80 -0.88 -4.06
N MET A 33 1.20 -1.91 -4.82
CA MET A 33 2.20 -1.75 -5.86
C MET A 33 1.94 -2.74 -6.99
N ARG A 34 2.40 -2.41 -8.18
CA ARG A 34 2.26 -3.28 -9.34
C ARG A 34 3.37 -4.31 -9.39
N ALA A 35 3.15 -5.37 -10.14
CA ALA A 35 4.19 -6.34 -10.47
C ALA A 35 4.93 -6.85 -9.23
N THR A 36 4.18 -7.27 -8.22
CA THR A 36 4.75 -7.74 -6.95
C THR A 36 5.56 -9.02 -7.11
N THR A 37 5.28 -9.80 -8.14
CA THR A 37 6.04 -11.03 -8.41
C THR A 37 7.07 -10.85 -9.52
N GLY A 38 7.22 -9.63 -10.02
CA GLY A 38 8.16 -9.30 -11.08
C GLY A 38 9.04 -8.14 -10.71
N ARG A 39 8.86 -7.03 -11.42
CA ARG A 39 9.72 -5.85 -11.27
C ARG A 39 9.82 -5.33 -9.83
N ASN A 40 8.75 -5.42 -9.07
CA ASN A 40 8.71 -4.89 -7.71
C ASN A 40 8.89 -5.97 -6.64
N ALA A 41 9.35 -7.16 -7.00
CA ALA A 41 9.56 -8.21 -6.03
C ALA A 41 10.56 -7.80 -4.94
N ALA A 42 11.58 -7.03 -5.29
CA ALA A 42 12.55 -6.51 -4.33
C ALA A 42 11.89 -5.56 -3.32
N GLN A 43 10.94 -4.76 -3.77
CA GLN A 43 10.19 -3.86 -2.90
C GLN A 43 9.29 -4.64 -1.94
N VAL A 44 8.74 -5.75 -2.39
CA VAL A 44 7.94 -6.61 -1.51
C VAL A 44 8.82 -7.15 -0.37
N GLU A 45 10.04 -7.59 -0.70
CA GLU A 45 10.97 -8.06 0.32
C GLU A 45 11.37 -6.95 1.27
N ALA A 46 11.59 -5.74 0.75
CA ALA A 46 11.92 -4.59 1.58
C ALA A 46 10.78 -4.26 2.55
N VAL A 47 9.55 -4.36 2.10
CA VAL A 47 8.37 -4.15 2.95
C VAL A 47 8.34 -5.18 4.07
N LYS A 48 8.58 -6.45 3.74
CA LYS A 48 8.60 -7.51 4.76
C LYS A 48 9.71 -7.29 5.78
N ALA A 49 10.89 -6.90 5.32
CA ALA A 49 12.02 -6.64 6.21
C ALA A 49 11.74 -5.47 7.13
N PHE A 50 11.18 -4.39 6.59
CA PHE A 50 10.80 -3.23 7.38
C PHE A 50 9.79 -3.61 8.45
N ALA A 51 8.77 -4.36 8.09
CA ALA A 51 7.73 -4.78 9.03
C ALA A 51 8.33 -5.60 10.17
N ALA A 52 9.23 -6.52 9.85
CA ALA A 52 9.89 -7.35 10.86
C ALA A 52 10.78 -6.52 11.78
N ASP A 53 11.59 -5.64 11.19
CA ASP A 53 12.54 -4.83 11.94
C ASP A 53 11.87 -3.84 12.88
N ASN A 54 10.73 -3.32 12.50
CA ASN A 54 10.02 -2.29 13.26
C ASN A 54 8.80 -2.83 14.01
N LYS A 55 8.56 -4.14 13.92
CA LYS A 55 7.37 -4.77 14.49
C LYS A 55 6.10 -4.04 14.06
N ALA A 56 6.07 -3.65 12.79
CA ALA A 56 4.98 -2.89 12.22
C ALA A 56 4.11 -3.79 11.36
N ASP A 57 2.85 -3.44 11.19
CA ASP A 57 1.94 -4.20 10.36
C ASP A 57 1.87 -3.55 8.98
N LEU A 58 2.88 -3.82 8.18
CA LEU A 58 3.00 -3.32 6.82
C LEU A 58 3.11 -4.50 5.87
N ARG A 59 2.23 -4.54 4.89
CA ARG A 59 2.17 -5.64 3.92
C ARG A 59 2.10 -5.08 2.51
N ALA A 60 2.71 -5.79 1.56
CA ALA A 60 2.58 -5.45 0.15
C ALA A 60 1.34 -6.12 -0.42
N VAL A 61 0.65 -5.44 -1.31
CA VAL A 61 -0.49 -6.00 -2.02
C VAL A 61 -0.40 -5.61 -3.49
N GLU A 62 -0.70 -6.57 -4.36
CA GLU A 62 -0.74 -6.29 -5.80
C GLU A 62 -1.89 -5.34 -6.10
N MET A 63 -1.57 -4.15 -6.63
CA MET A 63 -2.60 -3.18 -6.98
C MET A 63 -2.11 -2.31 -8.12
N ASP A 64 -2.69 -2.50 -9.30
CA ASP A 64 -2.44 -1.64 -10.45
C ASP A 64 -3.60 -0.67 -10.58
N VAL A 65 -3.37 0.60 -10.26
CA VAL A 65 -4.44 1.60 -10.19
C VAL A 65 -5.08 1.91 -11.54
N VAL A 66 -4.45 1.53 -12.64
CA VAL A 66 -5.07 1.69 -13.97
C VAL A 66 -5.92 0.47 -14.35
N SER A 67 -5.91 -0.56 -13.53
CA SER A 67 -6.70 -1.77 -13.77
C SER A 67 -7.78 -1.87 -12.71
N GLN A 68 -9.03 -1.67 -13.09
CA GLN A 68 -10.14 -1.73 -12.13
C GLN A 68 -10.22 -3.08 -11.44
N SER A 69 -10.00 -4.17 -12.19
CA SER A 69 -10.07 -5.50 -11.60
C SER A 69 -8.94 -5.72 -10.57
N SER A 70 -7.76 -5.15 -10.81
CA SER A 70 -6.66 -5.25 -9.86
C SER A 70 -6.99 -4.48 -8.58
N VAL A 71 -7.55 -3.28 -8.70
CA VAL A 71 -7.96 -2.48 -7.55
C VAL A 71 -9.04 -3.21 -6.76
N ASP A 72 -10.04 -3.73 -7.44
CA ASP A 72 -11.14 -4.45 -6.77
C ASP A 72 -10.62 -5.68 -6.05
N ALA A 73 -9.70 -6.42 -6.65
CA ALA A 73 -9.14 -7.61 -6.02
C ALA A 73 -8.33 -7.25 -4.76
N ALA A 74 -7.57 -6.17 -4.82
CA ALA A 74 -6.79 -5.72 -3.67
C ALA A 74 -7.70 -5.28 -2.52
N ILE A 75 -8.72 -4.50 -2.84
CA ILE A 75 -9.69 -4.03 -1.84
C ILE A 75 -10.41 -5.23 -1.21
N ASP A 76 -10.84 -6.17 -2.05
CA ASP A 76 -11.53 -7.36 -1.58
C ASP A 76 -10.65 -8.19 -0.64
N SER A 77 -9.37 -8.33 -0.96
CA SER A 77 -8.42 -9.04 -0.10
C SER A 77 -8.32 -8.40 1.28
N VAL A 78 -8.22 -7.08 1.33
CA VAL A 78 -8.13 -6.36 2.60
C VAL A 78 -9.43 -6.50 3.39
N MET A 79 -10.56 -6.37 2.71
CA MET A 79 -11.87 -6.51 3.33
C MET A 79 -12.07 -7.90 3.93
N ARG A 80 -11.57 -8.93 3.26
CA ARG A 80 -11.68 -10.30 3.79
C ARG A 80 -10.86 -10.50 5.05
N ILE A 81 -9.72 -9.83 5.15
CA ILE A 81 -8.84 -9.97 6.31
C ILE A 81 -9.33 -9.15 7.48
N HIS A 82 -9.72 -7.91 7.23
CA HIS A 82 -10.00 -6.95 8.29
C HIS A 82 -11.46 -6.53 8.39
N GLY A 83 -12.25 -6.79 7.37
CA GLY A 83 -13.67 -6.44 7.37
C GLY A 83 -13.97 -4.99 7.08
N HIS A 84 -12.95 -4.15 6.98
CA HIS A 84 -13.16 -2.72 6.68
C HIS A 84 -11.88 -2.08 6.19
N ILE A 85 -11.99 -0.91 5.60
CA ILE A 85 -10.86 -0.06 5.20
C ILE A 85 -11.21 1.34 5.68
N ASP A 86 -10.34 1.93 6.47
CA ASP A 86 -10.57 3.27 7.02
C ASP A 86 -10.11 4.39 6.09
N VAL A 87 -8.97 4.18 5.42
CA VAL A 87 -8.35 5.23 4.60
C VAL A 87 -7.71 4.61 3.38
N ILE A 88 -7.83 5.28 2.24
CA ILE A 88 -7.06 4.95 1.04
C ILE A 88 -6.26 6.20 0.67
N VAL A 89 -4.95 6.09 0.66
CA VAL A 89 -4.06 7.18 0.28
C VAL A 89 -3.65 6.97 -1.17
N HIS A 90 -4.09 7.85 -2.05
CA HIS A 90 -3.76 7.77 -3.46
C HIS A 90 -2.46 8.52 -3.73
N ASN A 91 -1.42 7.76 -3.99
CA ASN A 91 -0.13 8.31 -4.34
C ASN A 91 0.32 7.89 -5.74
N ALA A 92 -0.45 7.04 -6.37
CA ALA A 92 -0.10 6.56 -7.70
C ALA A 92 -0.27 7.67 -8.72
N GLY A 93 0.60 7.74 -9.64
CA GLY A 93 0.48 8.64 -10.74
C GLY A 93 1.21 9.89 -10.54
N HIS A 94 1.35 10.31 -9.79
CA HIS A 94 2.11 11.43 -9.82
C HIS A 94 1.51 12.71 -9.96
N MET A 95 1.92 13.36 -10.20
CA MET A 95 1.64 14.44 -10.14
C MET A 95 1.16 15.21 -10.99
N THR A 96 0.58 15.46 -11.23
CA THR A 96 0.24 16.23 -12.01
C THR A 96 -0.70 17.04 -11.63
N PHE A 97 -1.06 17.39 -11.53
CA PHE A 97 -1.74 17.72 -11.21
C PHE A 97 -2.57 18.02 -11.00
N GLY A 98 -2.81 18.39 -11.03
CA GLY A 98 -3.51 18.56 -10.87
C GLY A 98 -4.30 18.58 -10.50
N PRO A 99 -4.88 18.98 -10.51
CA PRO A 99 -5.79 18.90 -9.83
C PRO A 99 -6.61 18.14 -9.80
N SER A 100 -6.47 17.72 -10.10
CA SER A 100 -6.92 17.02 -10.04
C SER A 100 -7.26 16.49 -9.76
N SER A 101 -7.13 16.59 -9.90
CA SER A 101 -7.36 16.02 -9.64
C SER A 101 -7.66 15.68 -9.37
#